data_8a382bc4e59aeabb494b9362afe9c3a0
#
_entry.id   8a382bc4e59aeabb494b9362afe9c3a0
#
_cell.length_a   1.000
_cell.length_b   1.000
_cell.length_c   1.000
_cell.angle_alpha   90.00
_cell.angle_beta   90.00
_cell.angle_gamma   90.00
#
_symmetry.space_group_name_H-M   'P 1'
#
loop_
_entity.id
_entity.type
_entity.pdbx_description
1 polymer ?
#
loop_
_entity_poly.entity_id
_entity_poly.type
_entity_poly.pdbx_seq_one_letter_code
_entity_poly.pdbx_strand_id
1 'polypeptide(L)'
;MCRQTNDEIQKRLGRLAWKTVNTVVNFTKQQRMKDDVEYGDAIARLHIRKCTYADVELFNTRVTKSFTYTDGIDMGLPDNYNACAIVVSNSLREALNEKKAEACCSRTKLINCYALDKCMNDELTLDHRRQLISIDANGVGSSKSLPGLISLYVGMPVILRTRNLSTELGITNGSQGIVRCIFTAQCLMDFTYGVCVIVEFPHSKVHLSHLPPKHFPVTPIVWTFTTLLGNSHQKLHIVRSQLPIQPAFAVTGHSAQGKTLPKVLVNLSDGGFAAYVAASRATTRQGLCITEPVTIQQLNKPLPHDLLQEIRRLEAIEHNTMITHGFKKGTLISVPDVESDCLDHSPKIQFTQDENKGKKRKLAGSIAGDITEPDTHGDVSPHQSRK
;
A
#
# COMPACT_ATOMS: atom_id res chain seq x y z
N MET A 1 14.94 29.70 18.13
CA MET A 1 15.37 28.56 17.29
C MET A 1 14.29 27.49 17.34
N CYS A 2 13.51 27.35 16.26
CA CYS A 2 12.53 26.24 16.15
C CYS A 2 13.31 24.91 16.08
N ARG A 3 13.05 23.99 16.99
CA ARG A 3 13.55 22.61 16.91
C ARG A 3 12.85 21.93 15.72
N GLN A 4 13.61 21.61 14.66
CA GLN A 4 13.13 20.80 13.57
C GLN A 4 12.73 19.42 14.11
N THR A 5 11.56 18.93 13.69
CA THR A 5 11.12 17.59 14.06
C THR A 5 11.97 16.53 13.33
N ASN A 6 12.13 15.33 13.92
CA ASN A 6 12.86 14.21 13.26
C ASN A 6 12.31 13.92 11.86
N ASP A 7 11.01 14.07 11.66
CA ASP A 7 10.34 13.89 10.36
C ASP A 7 10.81 14.90 9.30
N GLU A 8 11.03 16.15 9.66
CA GLU A 8 11.52 17.18 8.73
C GLU A 8 12.97 16.92 8.33
N ILE A 9 13.79 16.46 9.28
CA ILE A 9 15.19 16.07 9.02
C ILE A 9 15.21 14.88 8.04
N GLN A 10 14.40 13.85 8.26
CA GLN A 10 14.32 12.68 7.37
C GLN A 10 13.83 13.05 5.97
N LYS A 11 12.82 13.91 5.85
CA LYS A 11 12.35 14.42 4.55
C LYS A 11 13.45 15.20 3.81
N ARG A 12 14.23 15.99 4.53
CA ARG A 12 15.35 16.75 3.96
C ARG A 12 16.47 15.82 3.49
N LEU A 13 16.84 14.83 4.30
CA LEU A 13 17.83 13.82 3.92
C LEU A 13 17.37 13.00 2.70
N GLY A 14 16.10 12.62 2.64
CA GLY A 14 15.54 11.93 1.48
C GLY A 14 15.62 12.77 0.20
N ARG A 15 15.35 14.07 0.27
CA ARG A 15 15.52 14.99 -0.88
C ARG A 15 16.98 15.10 -1.31
N LEU A 16 17.90 15.18 -0.37
CA LEU A 16 19.34 15.23 -0.69
C LEU A 16 19.79 13.94 -1.35
N ALA A 17 19.40 12.78 -0.81
CA ALA A 17 19.70 11.49 -1.42
C ALA A 17 19.13 11.36 -2.83
N TRP A 18 17.89 11.84 -3.07
CA TRP A 18 17.31 11.88 -4.42
C TRP A 18 18.13 12.76 -5.40
N LYS A 19 18.63 13.91 -4.92
CA LYS A 19 19.45 14.81 -5.76
C LYS A 19 20.82 14.24 -6.11
N THR A 20 21.31 13.23 -5.42
CA THR A 20 22.59 12.55 -5.75
C THR A 20 22.44 11.52 -6.88
N VAL A 21 21.23 11.23 -7.35
CA VAL A 21 21.01 10.36 -8.52
C VAL A 21 21.68 10.99 -9.74
N ASN A 22 22.62 10.27 -10.33
CA ASN A 22 23.45 10.70 -11.46
C ASN A 22 23.36 9.75 -12.68
N THR A 23 22.56 8.71 -12.58
CA THR A 23 22.35 7.73 -13.66
C THR A 23 20.86 7.44 -13.75
N VAL A 24 20.29 7.60 -14.94
CA VAL A 24 18.88 7.39 -15.23
C VAL A 24 18.73 6.56 -16.47
N VAL A 25 17.90 5.52 -16.41
CA VAL A 25 17.52 4.67 -17.54
C VAL A 25 16.00 4.57 -17.57
N ASN A 26 15.38 5.05 -18.63
CA ASN A 26 13.94 4.91 -18.83
C ASN A 26 13.61 3.68 -19.67
N PHE A 27 12.68 2.86 -19.21
CA PHE A 27 12.15 1.77 -20.01
C PHE A 27 11.15 2.32 -21.02
N THR A 28 11.42 2.11 -22.31
CA THR A 28 10.58 2.61 -23.41
C THR A 28 9.50 1.63 -23.84
N LYS A 29 9.65 0.34 -23.54
CA LYS A 29 8.71 -0.70 -23.97
C LYS A 29 7.62 -0.93 -22.96
N GLN A 30 6.37 -0.64 -23.33
CA GLN A 30 5.19 -0.91 -22.51
C GLN A 30 4.87 -2.41 -22.52
N GLN A 31 5.08 -3.09 -21.38
CA GLN A 31 4.84 -4.53 -21.24
C GLN A 31 3.43 -4.86 -20.73
N ARG A 32 2.86 -4.01 -19.87
CA ARG A 32 1.55 -4.29 -19.23
C ARG A 32 0.41 -4.28 -20.23
N MET A 33 0.44 -3.39 -21.21
CA MET A 33 -0.63 -3.16 -22.20
C MET A 33 -0.22 -3.63 -23.59
N LYS A 34 0.63 -4.66 -23.67
CA LYS A 34 1.11 -5.23 -24.95
C LYS A 34 -0.02 -5.76 -25.84
N ASP A 35 -1.13 -6.18 -25.21
CA ASP A 35 -2.28 -6.78 -25.90
C ASP A 35 -3.33 -5.72 -26.32
N ASP A 36 -3.15 -4.43 -25.93
CA ASP A 36 -3.97 -3.28 -26.32
C ASP A 36 -3.07 -2.05 -26.49
N VAL A 37 -2.41 -1.98 -27.65
CA VAL A 37 -1.40 -0.94 -27.94
C VAL A 37 -2.02 0.46 -27.92
N GLU A 38 -3.21 0.63 -28.49
CA GLU A 38 -3.90 1.92 -28.55
C GLU A 38 -4.20 2.46 -27.14
N TYR A 39 -4.66 1.57 -26.22
CA TYR A 39 -4.83 1.91 -24.81
C TYR A 39 -3.50 2.24 -24.13
N GLY A 40 -2.46 1.43 -24.41
CA GLY A 40 -1.10 1.68 -23.92
C GLY A 40 -0.55 3.05 -24.30
N ASP A 41 -0.76 3.45 -25.55
CA ASP A 41 -0.36 4.76 -26.08
C ASP A 41 -1.17 5.91 -25.44
N ALA A 42 -2.48 5.72 -25.25
CA ALA A 42 -3.32 6.69 -24.53
C ALA A 42 -2.85 6.88 -23.07
N ILE A 43 -2.51 5.80 -22.38
CA ILE A 43 -1.94 5.86 -21.01
C ILE A 43 -0.56 6.54 -21.00
N ALA A 44 0.27 6.31 -22.00
CA ALA A 44 1.57 7.01 -22.13
C ALA A 44 1.37 8.52 -22.34
N ARG A 45 0.42 8.93 -23.16
CA ARG A 45 0.05 10.35 -23.35
C ARG A 45 -0.56 10.95 -22.08
N LEU A 46 -1.38 10.19 -21.36
CA LEU A 46 -1.93 10.61 -20.07
C LEU A 46 -0.80 10.84 -19.03
N HIS A 47 0.24 10.02 -19.01
CA HIS A 47 1.38 10.20 -18.13
C HIS A 47 2.05 11.57 -18.31
N ILE A 48 2.28 11.99 -19.55
CA ILE A 48 2.95 13.24 -19.89
C ILE A 48 1.99 14.43 -20.13
N ARG A 49 0.69 14.25 -19.85
CA ARG A 49 -0.34 15.30 -20.04
C ARG A 49 -0.47 15.80 -21.50
N LYS A 50 -0.39 14.89 -22.44
CA LYS A 50 -0.49 15.16 -23.88
C LYS A 50 -1.57 14.30 -24.54
N CYS A 51 -2.68 14.06 -23.85
CA CYS A 51 -3.83 13.35 -24.40
C CYS A 51 -4.42 14.12 -25.58
N THR A 52 -4.92 13.37 -26.54
CA THR A 52 -5.63 13.86 -27.74
C THR A 52 -7.14 13.73 -27.56
N TYR A 53 -7.94 14.26 -28.48
CA TYR A 53 -9.38 14.05 -28.48
C TYR A 53 -9.75 12.57 -28.69
N ALA A 54 -8.97 11.84 -29.49
CA ALA A 54 -9.17 10.39 -29.66
C ALA A 54 -8.98 9.63 -28.33
N ASP A 55 -8.05 10.07 -27.47
CA ASP A 55 -7.90 9.48 -26.12
C ASP A 55 -9.11 9.77 -25.23
N VAL A 56 -9.66 10.99 -25.32
CA VAL A 56 -10.89 11.35 -24.59
C VAL A 56 -12.05 10.47 -25.03
N GLU A 57 -12.23 10.27 -26.33
CA GLU A 57 -13.25 9.36 -26.89
C GLU A 57 -13.01 7.93 -26.37
N LEU A 58 -11.77 7.41 -26.48
CA LEU A 58 -11.43 6.09 -25.98
C LEU A 58 -11.82 5.93 -24.52
N PHE A 59 -11.43 6.85 -23.63
CA PHE A 59 -11.80 6.78 -22.22
C PHE A 59 -13.29 6.90 -22.01
N ASN A 60 -13.99 7.77 -22.74
CA ASN A 60 -15.43 7.98 -22.59
C ASN A 60 -16.27 6.78 -23.07
N THR A 61 -15.74 5.90 -23.94
CA THR A 61 -16.40 4.62 -24.23
C THR A 61 -16.47 3.70 -23.01
N ARG A 62 -15.72 4.01 -21.95
CA ARG A 62 -15.60 3.20 -20.73
C ARG A 62 -16.36 3.76 -19.53
N VAL A 63 -17.22 4.74 -19.74
CA VAL A 63 -18.10 5.30 -18.71
C VAL A 63 -19.09 4.27 -18.21
N THR A 64 -19.26 4.20 -16.90
CA THR A 64 -20.24 3.30 -16.29
C THR A 64 -21.64 3.88 -16.37
N LYS A 65 -22.64 2.98 -16.47
CA LYS A 65 -24.04 3.35 -16.43
C LYS A 65 -24.38 4.05 -15.11
N SER A 66 -25.04 5.19 -15.19
CA SER A 66 -25.50 5.95 -14.05
C SER A 66 -26.86 6.57 -14.35
N PHE A 67 -27.43 7.30 -13.38
CA PHE A 67 -28.67 8.03 -13.60
C PHE A 67 -28.55 9.11 -14.70
N THR A 68 -27.37 9.72 -14.79
CA THR A 68 -27.06 10.75 -15.79
C THR A 68 -26.47 10.22 -17.09
N TYR A 69 -26.02 8.96 -17.11
CA TYR A 69 -25.39 8.33 -18.27
C TYR A 69 -25.95 6.91 -18.45
N THR A 70 -27.01 6.80 -19.24
CA THR A 70 -27.81 5.56 -19.38
C THR A 70 -27.15 4.52 -20.28
N ASP A 71 -26.35 4.93 -21.25
CA ASP A 71 -25.74 4.06 -22.27
C ASP A 71 -24.37 3.52 -21.84
N GLY A 72 -24.02 3.69 -20.56
CA GLY A 72 -22.74 3.29 -20.00
C GLY A 72 -22.62 1.78 -19.70
N ILE A 73 -21.46 1.40 -19.26
CA ILE A 73 -21.14 0.01 -18.85
C ILE A 73 -21.96 -0.36 -17.61
N ASP A 74 -22.73 -1.42 -17.69
CA ASP A 74 -23.49 -1.92 -16.54
C ASP A 74 -22.56 -2.64 -15.55
N MET A 75 -22.41 -2.04 -14.38
CA MET A 75 -21.61 -2.59 -13.27
C MET A 75 -22.31 -3.74 -12.52
N GLY A 76 -23.59 -4.00 -12.79
CA GLY A 76 -24.35 -5.13 -12.25
C GLY A 76 -24.04 -6.46 -12.96
N LEU A 77 -23.48 -6.41 -14.16
CA LEU A 77 -23.11 -7.61 -14.91
C LEU A 77 -21.95 -8.37 -14.24
N PRO A 78 -21.93 -9.72 -14.27
CA PRO A 78 -20.92 -10.54 -13.61
C PRO A 78 -19.48 -10.14 -13.96
N ASP A 79 -19.23 -9.81 -15.22
CA ASP A 79 -17.90 -9.42 -15.70
C ASP A 79 -17.41 -8.07 -15.11
N ASN A 80 -18.33 -7.18 -14.76
CA ASN A 80 -18.01 -5.83 -14.26
C ASN A 80 -18.12 -5.73 -12.75
N TYR A 81 -18.94 -6.59 -12.13
CA TYR A 81 -19.27 -6.54 -10.72
C TYR A 81 -18.05 -6.59 -9.78
N ASN A 82 -17.01 -7.30 -10.17
CA ASN A 82 -15.78 -7.49 -9.40
C ASN A 82 -14.68 -6.48 -9.74
N ALA A 83 -15.00 -5.41 -10.49
CA ALA A 83 -14.03 -4.34 -10.75
C ALA A 83 -13.58 -3.71 -9.43
N CYS A 84 -12.25 -3.63 -9.25
CA CYS A 84 -11.67 -2.99 -8.07
C CYS A 84 -11.75 -1.47 -8.20
N ALA A 85 -12.42 -0.80 -7.27
CA ALA A 85 -12.48 0.67 -7.25
C ALA A 85 -11.14 1.25 -6.78
N ILE A 86 -10.56 2.16 -7.56
CA ILE A 86 -9.36 2.89 -7.13
C ILE A 86 -9.78 4.31 -6.75
N VAL A 87 -9.59 4.63 -5.48
CA VAL A 87 -10.09 5.87 -4.86
C VAL A 87 -8.95 6.72 -4.29
N VAL A 88 -9.25 8.01 -4.08
CA VAL A 88 -8.26 8.99 -3.60
C VAL A 88 -8.12 9.00 -2.08
N SER A 89 -9.18 8.67 -1.32
CA SER A 89 -9.18 8.73 0.14
C SER A 89 -9.40 7.37 0.81
N ASN A 90 -8.88 7.23 2.03
CA ASN A 90 -9.08 6.05 2.86
C ASN A 90 -10.54 5.90 3.30
N SER A 91 -11.20 7.01 3.64
CA SER A 91 -12.61 7.01 4.06
C SER A 91 -13.54 6.50 2.96
N LEU A 92 -13.34 6.95 1.71
CA LEU A 92 -14.11 6.44 0.58
C LEU A 92 -13.83 4.96 0.31
N ARG A 93 -12.58 4.52 0.42
CA ARG A 93 -12.21 3.10 0.33
C ARG A 93 -12.99 2.24 1.33
N GLU A 94 -13.05 2.66 2.58
CA GLU A 94 -13.71 1.94 3.66
C GLU A 94 -15.22 1.87 3.45
N ALA A 95 -15.84 3.01 3.16
CA ALA A 95 -17.27 3.07 2.87
C ALA A 95 -17.66 2.17 1.68
N LEU A 96 -16.87 2.17 0.61
CA LEU A 96 -17.13 1.29 -0.54
C LEU A 96 -16.91 -0.19 -0.21
N ASN A 97 -15.86 -0.52 0.54
CA ASN A 97 -15.59 -1.88 0.97
C ASN A 97 -16.70 -2.43 1.87
N GLU A 98 -17.17 -1.64 2.82
CA GLU A 98 -18.27 -1.99 3.71
C GLU A 98 -19.57 -2.23 2.95
N LYS A 99 -20.00 -1.24 2.15
CA LYS A 99 -21.22 -1.34 1.34
C LYS A 99 -21.20 -2.50 0.34
N LYS A 100 -20.06 -2.73 -0.29
CA LYS A 100 -19.92 -3.84 -1.23
C LYS A 100 -19.93 -5.19 -0.51
N ALA A 101 -19.27 -5.28 0.65
CA ALA A 101 -19.31 -6.49 1.49
C ALA A 101 -20.73 -6.84 1.92
N GLU A 102 -21.51 -5.86 2.40
CA GLU A 102 -22.91 -6.01 2.75
C GLU A 102 -23.75 -6.47 1.56
N ALA A 103 -23.60 -5.82 0.40
CA ALA A 103 -24.35 -6.15 -0.82
C ALA A 103 -24.03 -7.56 -1.36
N CYS A 104 -22.78 -8.01 -1.24
CA CYS A 104 -22.35 -9.34 -1.70
C CYS A 104 -22.72 -10.46 -0.74
N CYS A 105 -23.02 -10.12 0.51
CA CYS A 105 -23.30 -11.07 1.58
C CYS A 105 -24.69 -11.74 1.49
N SER A 106 -25.55 -11.33 0.56
CA SER A 106 -26.93 -11.81 0.46
C SER A 106 -27.08 -13.35 0.30
N ARG A 107 -26.00 -14.06 -0.04
CA ARG A 107 -25.96 -15.52 -0.22
C ARG A 107 -25.08 -16.26 0.79
N THR A 108 -24.27 -15.54 1.59
CA THR A 108 -23.31 -16.11 2.54
C THR A 108 -23.34 -15.34 3.84
N LYS A 109 -23.14 -16.03 4.98
CA LYS A 109 -23.14 -15.36 6.29
C LYS A 109 -21.93 -14.44 6.42
N LEU A 110 -22.15 -13.14 6.66
CA LEU A 110 -21.12 -12.18 7.04
C LEU A 110 -20.65 -12.47 8.47
N ILE A 111 -19.37 -12.60 8.65
CA ILE A 111 -18.73 -12.84 9.95
C ILE A 111 -17.97 -11.59 10.36
N ASN A 112 -18.37 -11.00 11.47
CA ASN A 112 -17.75 -9.83 12.05
C ASN A 112 -16.61 -10.27 12.98
N CYS A 113 -15.37 -10.00 12.59
CA CYS A 113 -14.16 -10.30 13.36
C CYS A 113 -13.69 -9.04 14.08
N TYR A 114 -13.95 -8.99 15.39
CA TYR A 114 -13.51 -7.89 16.26
C TYR A 114 -12.03 -8.03 16.60
N ALA A 115 -11.34 -6.91 16.72
CA ALA A 115 -9.97 -6.89 17.23
C ALA A 115 -9.94 -7.22 18.72
N LEU A 116 -8.91 -7.93 19.14
CA LEU A 116 -8.61 -8.13 20.55
C LEU A 116 -7.69 -7.01 21.03
N ASP A 117 -8.25 -6.07 21.76
CA ASP A 117 -7.53 -4.92 22.30
C ASP A 117 -7.22 -5.15 23.78
N LYS A 118 -5.98 -4.83 24.18
CA LYS A 118 -5.50 -4.81 25.56
C LYS A 118 -4.85 -3.46 25.84
N CYS A 119 -5.06 -2.92 27.03
CA CYS A 119 -4.27 -1.80 27.52
C CYS A 119 -3.09 -2.32 28.34
N MET A 120 -1.94 -1.68 28.22
CA MET A 120 -0.74 -2.11 28.94
C MET A 120 -0.81 -1.78 30.44
N ASN A 121 -1.52 -0.70 30.81
CA ASN A 121 -1.49 -0.14 32.15
C ASN A 121 -2.85 -0.14 32.86
N ASP A 122 -3.95 -0.42 32.14
CA ASP A 122 -5.31 -0.34 32.70
C ASP A 122 -6.22 -1.43 32.12
N GLU A 123 -7.30 -1.74 32.81
CA GLU A 123 -8.36 -2.59 32.26
C GLU A 123 -9.29 -1.76 31.37
N LEU A 124 -9.55 -2.29 30.15
CA LEU A 124 -10.46 -1.67 29.23
C LEU A 124 -11.91 -1.90 29.61
N THR A 125 -12.64 -0.82 29.86
CA THR A 125 -14.10 -0.87 30.08
C THR A 125 -14.84 -1.23 28.79
N LEU A 126 -16.13 -1.58 28.89
CA LEU A 126 -16.97 -1.83 27.70
C LEU A 126 -17.06 -0.61 26.80
N ASP A 127 -17.14 0.59 27.37
CA ASP A 127 -17.19 1.84 26.61
C ASP A 127 -15.85 2.12 25.91
N HIS A 128 -14.72 1.84 26.54
CA HIS A 128 -13.42 1.90 25.90
C HIS A 128 -13.35 0.95 24.69
N ARG A 129 -13.85 -0.28 24.82
CA ARG A 129 -13.86 -1.26 23.73
C ARG A 129 -14.76 -0.83 22.57
N ARG A 130 -15.95 -0.27 22.85
CA ARG A 130 -16.85 0.30 21.81
C ARG A 130 -16.17 1.43 21.06
N GLN A 131 -15.53 2.35 21.76
CA GLN A 131 -14.79 3.45 21.13
C GLN A 131 -13.61 2.93 20.31
N LEU A 132 -12.87 1.91 20.77
CA LEU A 132 -11.76 1.29 20.06
C LEU A 132 -12.19 0.60 18.76
N ILE A 133 -13.40 0.03 18.70
CA ILE A 133 -13.95 -0.53 17.47
C ILE A 133 -14.17 0.57 16.43
N SER A 134 -14.69 1.73 16.84
CA SER A 134 -14.97 2.87 15.97
C SER A 134 -13.71 3.68 15.65
N ILE A 135 -12.67 3.57 16.46
CA ILE A 135 -11.36 4.16 16.11
C ILE A 135 -10.81 3.35 14.95
N ASP A 136 -11.22 3.83 13.81
CA ASP A 136 -10.53 3.48 12.61
C ASP A 136 -9.10 3.98 12.76
N ALA A 137 -8.22 3.08 12.74
CA ALA A 137 -6.82 3.32 12.86
C ALA A 137 -6.27 4.31 11.80
N ASN A 138 -7.10 4.83 10.93
CA ASN A 138 -6.82 5.86 9.94
C ASN A 138 -6.86 7.29 10.50
N GLY A 139 -7.50 7.52 11.64
CA GLY A 139 -7.60 8.85 12.25
C GLY A 139 -6.29 9.36 12.86
N VAL A 140 -5.29 8.52 13.07
CA VAL A 140 -4.02 8.87 13.74
C VAL A 140 -2.83 8.72 12.79
N GLY A 141 -2.94 9.19 11.56
CA GLY A 141 -1.78 9.45 10.69
C GLY A 141 -0.93 8.25 10.26
N SER A 142 -1.35 7.01 10.53
CA SER A 142 -0.56 5.82 10.16
C SER A 142 -1.35 4.90 9.24
N SER A 143 -0.92 4.83 7.98
CA SER A 143 -1.38 3.85 6.98
C SER A 143 -1.15 2.37 7.39
N LYS A 144 -0.64 2.13 8.59
CA LYS A 144 -0.16 0.82 9.06
C LYS A 144 -1.04 0.18 10.11
N SER A 145 -2.07 0.83 10.59
CA SER A 145 -2.90 0.31 11.68
C SER A 145 -3.97 -0.67 11.19
N LEU A 146 -4.34 -1.59 12.06
CA LEU A 146 -5.38 -2.58 11.81
C LEU A 146 -6.72 -2.05 12.30
N PRO A 147 -7.84 -2.28 11.57
CA PRO A 147 -9.17 -1.84 11.98
C PRO A 147 -9.64 -2.58 13.22
N GLY A 148 -10.54 -1.92 13.99
CA GLY A 148 -11.17 -2.54 15.17
C GLY A 148 -12.18 -3.64 14.81
N LEU A 149 -12.71 -3.59 13.59
CA LEU A 149 -13.68 -4.56 13.05
C LEU A 149 -13.35 -4.88 11.60
N ILE A 150 -13.38 -6.15 11.25
CA ILE A 150 -13.31 -6.64 9.88
C ILE A 150 -14.48 -7.58 9.63
N SER A 151 -15.30 -7.24 8.63
CA SER A 151 -16.39 -8.11 8.20
C SER A 151 -15.94 -8.95 7.01
N LEU A 152 -16.04 -10.27 7.13
CA LEU A 152 -15.57 -11.24 6.15
C LEU A 152 -16.65 -12.26 5.77
N TYR A 153 -16.58 -12.76 4.54
CA TYR A 153 -17.33 -13.93 4.09
C TYR A 153 -16.48 -14.80 3.15
N VAL A 154 -16.83 -16.06 3.02
CA VAL A 154 -16.14 -17.01 2.14
C VAL A 154 -16.38 -16.64 0.68
N GLY A 155 -15.31 -16.52 -0.10
CA GLY A 155 -15.32 -16.01 -1.47
C GLY A 155 -14.99 -14.52 -1.60
N MET A 156 -14.83 -13.80 -0.48
CA MET A 156 -14.53 -12.38 -0.48
C MET A 156 -13.12 -12.08 -1.00
N PRO A 157 -12.97 -11.13 -1.93
CA PRO A 157 -11.65 -10.65 -2.30
C PRO A 157 -11.06 -9.82 -1.16
N VAL A 158 -9.82 -10.13 -0.80
CA VAL A 158 -9.08 -9.46 0.28
C VAL A 158 -7.69 -9.04 -0.17
N ILE A 159 -7.11 -8.10 0.55
CA ILE A 159 -5.75 -7.65 0.36
C ILE A 159 -4.99 -7.72 1.69
N LEU A 160 -3.77 -8.26 1.65
CA LEU A 160 -2.89 -8.30 2.80
C LEU A 160 -2.40 -6.89 3.15
N ARG A 161 -2.41 -6.55 4.44
CA ARG A 161 -1.96 -5.26 4.98
C ARG A 161 -0.79 -5.41 5.93
N THR A 162 -0.06 -4.32 6.10
CA THR A 162 0.91 -4.04 7.15
C THR A 162 2.25 -4.76 7.05
N ARG A 163 2.31 -6.05 6.86
CA ARG A 163 3.56 -6.82 6.86
C ARG A 163 3.64 -7.78 5.68
N ASN A 164 4.87 -8.07 5.26
CA ASN A 164 5.13 -9.24 4.43
C ASN A 164 5.05 -10.47 5.33
N LEU A 165 4.20 -11.43 4.99
CA LEU A 165 4.12 -12.69 5.71
C LEU A 165 5.20 -13.65 5.23
N SER A 166 5.44 -13.71 3.91
CA SER A 166 6.55 -14.44 3.31
C SER A 166 6.92 -13.83 1.96
N THR A 167 8.11 -13.26 1.87
CA THR A 167 8.63 -12.71 0.61
C THR A 167 8.99 -13.81 -0.38
N GLU A 168 9.49 -14.94 0.10
CA GLU A 168 9.88 -16.09 -0.71
C GLU A 168 8.68 -16.74 -1.38
N LEU A 169 7.56 -16.86 -0.66
CA LEU A 169 6.31 -17.41 -1.18
C LEU A 169 5.49 -16.39 -1.99
N GLY A 170 5.93 -15.13 -2.03
CA GLY A 170 5.23 -14.06 -2.74
C GLY A 170 4.00 -13.53 -1.98
N ILE A 171 3.94 -13.70 -0.65
CA ILE A 171 2.88 -13.17 0.21
C ILE A 171 3.39 -11.92 0.90
N THR A 172 3.25 -10.80 0.23
CA THR A 172 3.76 -9.50 0.67
C THR A 172 2.62 -8.53 0.94
N ASN A 173 2.95 -7.44 1.62
CA ASN A 173 1.99 -6.34 1.81
C ASN A 173 1.41 -5.91 0.46
N GLY A 174 0.08 -5.93 0.38
CA GLY A 174 -0.64 -5.64 -0.85
C GLY A 174 -0.93 -6.85 -1.72
N SER A 175 -0.52 -8.08 -1.36
CA SER A 175 -0.95 -9.29 -2.06
C SER A 175 -2.47 -9.43 -1.99
N GLN A 176 -3.08 -9.69 -3.14
CA GLN A 176 -4.51 -9.93 -3.26
C GLN A 176 -4.81 -11.43 -3.19
N GLY A 177 -5.91 -11.76 -2.53
CA GLY A 177 -6.36 -13.13 -2.38
C GLY A 177 -7.87 -13.23 -2.22
N ILE A 178 -8.36 -14.46 -2.11
CA ILE A 178 -9.77 -14.78 -1.93
C ILE A 178 -9.91 -15.58 -0.63
N VAL A 179 -10.81 -15.17 0.25
CA VAL A 179 -11.14 -15.90 1.48
C VAL A 179 -11.75 -17.26 1.14
N ARG A 180 -11.14 -18.33 1.65
CA ARG A 180 -11.62 -19.70 1.43
C ARG A 180 -12.21 -20.34 2.67
N CYS A 181 -11.69 -20.00 3.85
CA CYS A 181 -12.23 -20.47 5.12
C CYS A 181 -11.95 -19.46 6.22
N ILE A 182 -12.84 -19.36 7.21
CA ILE A 182 -12.74 -18.42 8.33
C ILE A 182 -12.90 -19.22 9.61
N PHE A 183 -11.88 -19.19 10.47
CA PHE A 183 -11.90 -19.78 11.80
C PHE A 183 -12.01 -18.65 12.81
N THR A 184 -13.00 -18.75 13.67
CA THR A 184 -13.29 -17.75 14.69
C THR A 184 -13.39 -18.38 16.08
N ALA A 185 -13.19 -17.57 17.10
CA ALA A 185 -13.50 -17.91 18.47
C ALA A 185 -14.25 -16.75 19.13
N GLN A 186 -14.87 -17.02 20.26
CA GLN A 186 -15.57 -16.01 21.06
C GLN A 186 -14.72 -15.67 22.29
N CYS A 187 -14.70 -14.41 22.68
CA CYS A 187 -14.15 -13.99 23.96
C CYS A 187 -15.25 -13.94 25.03
N LEU A 188 -14.85 -13.74 26.30
CA LEU A 188 -15.75 -13.71 27.49
C LEU A 188 -16.91 -12.69 27.41
N MET A 189 -16.89 -11.77 26.44
CA MET A 189 -17.91 -10.74 26.22
C MET A 189 -18.74 -10.99 24.95
N ASP A 190 -18.80 -12.23 24.45
CA ASP A 190 -19.49 -12.64 23.23
C ASP A 190 -19.03 -11.97 21.92
N PHE A 191 -17.88 -11.28 21.94
CA PHE A 191 -17.29 -10.78 20.72
C PHE A 191 -16.59 -11.90 19.95
N THR A 192 -16.96 -12.05 18.68
CA THR A 192 -16.30 -12.99 17.78
C THR A 192 -15.02 -12.39 17.24
N TYR A 193 -13.90 -13.08 17.34
CA TYR A 193 -12.64 -12.66 16.74
C TYR A 193 -12.09 -13.72 15.78
N GLY A 194 -11.33 -13.26 14.77
CA GLY A 194 -10.71 -14.15 13.80
C GLY A 194 -9.47 -14.81 14.37
N VAL A 195 -9.45 -16.14 14.37
CA VAL A 195 -8.28 -16.94 14.79
C VAL A 195 -7.36 -17.21 13.61
N CYS A 196 -7.95 -17.58 12.48
CA CYS A 196 -7.23 -17.86 11.24
C CYS A 196 -8.17 -17.70 10.05
N VAL A 197 -7.66 -17.19 8.94
CA VAL A 197 -8.38 -17.15 7.68
C VAL A 197 -7.53 -17.82 6.62
N ILE A 198 -8.04 -18.85 5.97
CA ILE A 198 -7.38 -19.43 4.80
C ILE A 198 -7.68 -18.55 3.60
N VAL A 199 -6.62 -17.98 3.02
CA VAL A 199 -6.70 -17.13 1.85
C VAL A 199 -5.97 -17.80 0.68
N GLU A 200 -6.62 -17.88 -0.45
CA GLU A 200 -5.98 -18.25 -1.70
C GLU A 200 -5.33 -17.00 -2.31
N PHE A 201 -4.00 -17.06 -2.51
CA PHE A 201 -3.23 -16.03 -3.19
C PHE A 201 -2.83 -16.51 -4.59
N PRO A 202 -3.55 -16.15 -5.66
CA PRO A 202 -3.37 -16.72 -7.00
C PRO A 202 -1.95 -16.56 -7.57
N HIS A 203 -1.27 -15.48 -7.19
CA HIS A 203 0.08 -15.14 -7.67
C HIS A 203 1.21 -15.61 -6.74
N SER A 204 0.88 -16.34 -5.67
CA SER A 204 1.87 -16.87 -4.73
C SER A 204 2.48 -18.19 -5.20
N LYS A 205 3.64 -18.51 -4.63
CA LYS A 205 4.33 -19.80 -4.79
C LYS A 205 4.00 -20.77 -3.65
N VAL A 206 2.91 -20.55 -2.93
CA VAL A 206 2.55 -21.34 -1.76
C VAL A 206 2.15 -22.74 -2.14
N HIS A 207 2.77 -23.69 -1.46
CA HIS A 207 2.42 -25.11 -1.47
C HIS A 207 2.68 -25.66 -0.06
N LEU A 208 1.62 -25.69 0.76
CA LEU A 208 1.69 -26.21 2.12
C LEU A 208 1.06 -27.61 2.16
N SER A 209 1.64 -28.50 2.97
CA SER A 209 1.05 -29.83 3.21
C SER A 209 -0.37 -29.69 3.77
N HIS A 210 -1.28 -30.51 3.29
CA HIS A 210 -2.68 -30.56 3.71
C HIS A 210 -3.54 -29.33 3.30
N LEU A 211 -3.01 -28.38 2.52
CA LEU A 211 -3.78 -27.30 1.93
C LEU A 211 -3.69 -27.35 0.40
N PRO A 212 -4.74 -26.93 -0.30
CA PRO A 212 -4.66 -26.78 -1.75
C PRO A 212 -3.54 -25.80 -2.14
N PRO A 213 -2.93 -25.93 -3.33
CA PRO A 213 -1.92 -24.97 -3.81
C PRO A 213 -2.40 -23.53 -3.69
N LYS A 214 -1.47 -22.60 -3.39
CA LYS A 214 -1.73 -21.15 -3.25
C LYS A 214 -2.58 -20.75 -2.03
N HIS A 215 -2.97 -21.69 -1.18
CA HIS A 215 -3.71 -21.43 0.06
C HIS A 215 -2.73 -21.20 1.22
N PHE A 216 -2.96 -20.12 1.96
CA PHE A 216 -2.12 -19.71 3.08
C PHE A 216 -2.95 -19.33 4.30
N PRO A 217 -2.61 -19.84 5.50
CA PRO A 217 -3.29 -19.50 6.74
C PRO A 217 -2.81 -18.11 7.21
N VAL A 218 -3.69 -17.14 7.20
CA VAL A 218 -3.44 -15.79 7.72
C VAL A 218 -3.95 -15.72 9.14
N THR A 219 -3.03 -15.50 10.09
CA THR A 219 -3.32 -15.37 11.51
C THR A 219 -3.26 -13.91 11.96
N PRO A 220 -3.89 -13.54 13.10
CA PRO A 220 -3.80 -12.20 13.65
C PRO A 220 -2.36 -11.78 13.93
N ILE A 221 -2.08 -10.51 13.71
CA ILE A 221 -0.82 -9.88 14.11
C ILE A 221 -1.08 -8.82 15.16
N VAL A 222 -0.05 -8.56 15.97
CA VAL A 222 -0.12 -7.57 17.04
C VAL A 222 0.34 -6.21 16.53
N TRP A 223 -0.40 -5.18 16.90
CA TRP A 223 -0.14 -3.79 16.60
C TRP A 223 -0.31 -2.93 17.86
N THR A 224 0.65 -2.03 18.13
CA THR A 224 0.58 -1.10 19.25
C THR A 224 0.36 0.33 18.76
N PHE A 225 -0.52 1.06 19.45
CA PHE A 225 -0.77 2.47 19.16
C PHE A 225 -1.21 3.18 20.46
N THR A 226 -1.13 4.51 20.44
CA THR A 226 -1.57 5.36 21.55
C THR A 226 -2.79 6.15 21.10
N THR A 227 -3.82 6.21 21.93
CA THR A 227 -5.04 6.95 21.65
C THR A 227 -5.58 7.62 22.91
N LEU A 228 -6.47 8.60 22.71
CA LEU A 228 -7.28 9.21 23.76
C LEU A 228 -8.68 8.61 23.67
N LEU A 229 -9.17 8.02 24.75
CA LEU A 229 -10.52 7.47 24.82
C LEU A 229 -11.38 8.26 25.82
N GLY A 230 -12.63 8.48 25.43
CA GLY A 230 -13.59 9.20 26.27
C GLY A 230 -13.23 10.67 26.50
N ASN A 231 -13.78 11.24 27.58
CA ASN A 231 -13.51 12.62 27.99
C ASN A 231 -12.21 12.78 28.81
N SER A 232 -11.44 11.70 28.93
CA SER A 232 -10.18 11.73 29.68
C SER A 232 -9.06 12.20 28.74
N HIS A 233 -8.28 13.17 29.20
CA HIS A 233 -7.05 13.58 28.50
C HIS A 233 -5.91 12.56 28.65
N GLN A 234 -6.19 11.39 29.24
CA GLN A 234 -5.21 10.35 29.46
C GLN A 234 -4.94 9.58 28.17
N LYS A 235 -3.67 9.47 27.80
CA LYS A 235 -3.22 8.66 26.68
C LYS A 235 -3.18 7.19 27.08
N LEU A 236 -3.91 6.34 26.39
CA LEU A 236 -3.89 4.90 26.59
C LEU A 236 -3.00 4.24 25.52
N HIS A 237 -2.15 3.33 25.99
CA HIS A 237 -1.32 2.49 25.13
C HIS A 237 -2.05 1.17 24.85
N ILE A 238 -2.53 1.02 23.62
CA ILE A 238 -3.33 -0.12 23.20
C ILE A 238 -2.47 -1.10 22.41
N VAL A 239 -2.61 -2.36 22.76
CA VAL A 239 -2.07 -3.51 22.02
C VAL A 239 -3.24 -4.20 21.34
N ARG A 240 -3.33 -4.06 20.02
CA ARG A 240 -4.38 -4.63 19.18
C ARG A 240 -3.90 -5.88 18.47
N SER A 241 -4.67 -6.97 18.59
CA SER A 241 -4.48 -8.17 17.78
C SER A 241 -5.62 -8.27 16.78
N GLN A 242 -5.29 -8.33 15.46
CA GLN A 242 -6.27 -8.40 14.37
C GLN A 242 -5.67 -9.08 13.15
N LEU A 243 -6.53 -9.66 12.31
CA LEU A 243 -6.15 -10.20 11.00
C LEU A 243 -5.56 -9.11 10.11
N PRO A 244 -4.39 -9.33 9.49
CA PRO A 244 -3.75 -8.33 8.63
C PRO A 244 -4.31 -8.31 7.20
N ILE A 245 -5.63 -8.38 7.08
CA ILE A 245 -6.34 -8.35 5.78
C ILE A 245 -7.43 -7.29 5.81
N GLN A 246 -7.82 -6.85 4.64
CA GLN A 246 -8.99 -5.99 4.43
C GLN A 246 -9.73 -6.39 3.16
N PRO A 247 -11.01 -6.05 3.02
CA PRO A 247 -11.73 -6.19 1.76
C PRO A 247 -11.00 -5.48 0.61
N ALA A 248 -11.02 -6.08 -0.58
CA ALA A 248 -10.32 -5.59 -1.76
C ALA A 248 -11.26 -5.11 -2.89
N PHE A 249 -12.48 -4.74 -2.57
CA PHE A 249 -13.41 -4.14 -3.54
C PHE A 249 -13.00 -2.71 -3.92
N ALA A 250 -12.38 -2.00 -2.98
CA ALA A 250 -11.81 -0.69 -3.21
C ALA A 250 -10.40 -0.61 -2.61
N VAL A 251 -9.50 0.10 -3.29
CA VAL A 251 -8.12 0.37 -2.86
C VAL A 251 -7.78 1.83 -3.10
N THR A 252 -6.82 2.38 -2.36
CA THR A 252 -6.31 3.72 -2.67
C THR A 252 -5.31 3.65 -3.83
N GLY A 253 -5.14 4.76 -4.56
CA GLY A 253 -4.16 4.88 -5.64
C GLY A 253 -2.75 4.46 -5.21
N HIS A 254 -2.30 4.84 -4.00
CA HIS A 254 -1.02 4.41 -3.45
C HIS A 254 -0.94 2.88 -3.26
N SER A 255 -2.01 2.26 -2.76
CA SER A 255 -2.06 0.81 -2.58
C SER A 255 -2.16 0.05 -3.90
N ALA A 256 -2.67 0.70 -4.95
CA ALA A 256 -2.74 0.14 -6.30
C ALA A 256 -1.42 0.27 -7.07
N GLN A 257 -0.51 1.14 -6.63
CA GLN A 257 0.75 1.38 -7.31
C GLN A 257 1.59 0.10 -7.40
N GLY A 258 2.16 -0.17 -8.58
CA GLY A 258 2.91 -1.40 -8.85
C GLY A 258 2.07 -2.63 -9.17
N LYS A 259 0.76 -2.62 -8.90
CA LYS A 259 -0.13 -3.76 -9.18
C LYS A 259 -0.68 -3.74 -10.59
N THR A 260 -1.05 -4.92 -11.06
CA THR A 260 -1.84 -5.12 -12.28
C THR A 260 -3.19 -5.68 -11.88
N LEU A 261 -4.27 -5.04 -12.31
CA LEU A 261 -5.63 -5.41 -11.97
C LEU A 261 -6.39 -5.78 -13.25
N PRO A 262 -7.13 -6.89 -13.25
CA PRO A 262 -7.85 -7.32 -14.45
C PRO A 262 -8.94 -6.32 -14.85
N LYS A 263 -9.63 -5.75 -13.87
CA LYS A 263 -10.65 -4.72 -14.08
C LYS A 263 -10.64 -3.69 -12.96
N VAL A 264 -10.74 -2.43 -13.32
CA VAL A 264 -10.72 -1.30 -12.38
C VAL A 264 -11.89 -0.36 -12.63
N LEU A 265 -12.42 0.21 -11.54
CA LEU A 265 -13.36 1.32 -11.57
C LEU A 265 -12.68 2.56 -11.00
N VAL A 266 -12.61 3.62 -11.79
CA VAL A 266 -11.83 4.81 -11.44
C VAL A 266 -12.58 6.10 -11.76
N ASN A 267 -12.28 7.16 -11.01
CA ASN A 267 -12.62 8.51 -11.39
C ASN A 267 -11.37 9.16 -12.01
N LEU A 268 -11.51 9.66 -13.24
CA LEU A 268 -10.43 10.35 -13.96
C LEU A 268 -10.63 11.86 -14.00
N SER A 269 -11.76 12.40 -13.53
CA SER A 269 -12.12 13.83 -13.63
C SER A 269 -11.14 14.75 -12.89
N ASP A 270 -10.54 14.28 -11.79
CA ASP A 270 -9.50 15.02 -11.08
C ASP A 270 -8.22 15.19 -11.91
N GLY A 271 -8.04 14.37 -12.93
CA GLY A 271 -6.84 14.37 -13.77
C GLY A 271 -5.56 14.04 -12.98
N GLY A 272 -4.47 14.55 -13.49
CA GLY A 272 -3.20 14.50 -12.75
C GLY A 272 -2.62 13.10 -12.58
N PHE A 273 -1.72 12.98 -11.60
CA PHE A 273 -1.01 11.72 -11.31
C PHE A 273 -1.96 10.61 -10.85
N ALA A 274 -3.01 10.97 -10.11
CA ALA A 274 -3.99 10.01 -9.61
C ALA A 274 -4.73 9.30 -10.74
N ALA A 275 -5.17 10.04 -11.76
CA ALA A 275 -5.82 9.48 -12.94
C ALA A 275 -4.90 8.53 -13.71
N TYR A 276 -3.64 8.92 -13.93
CA TYR A 276 -2.65 8.07 -14.57
C TYR A 276 -2.39 6.77 -13.76
N VAL A 277 -2.14 6.89 -12.46
CA VAL A 277 -1.90 5.71 -11.61
C VAL A 277 -3.10 4.76 -11.65
N ALA A 278 -4.31 5.29 -11.56
CA ALA A 278 -5.52 4.48 -11.54
C ALA A 278 -5.76 3.79 -12.90
N ALA A 279 -5.79 4.54 -13.99
CA ALA A 279 -6.02 3.99 -15.33
C ALA A 279 -4.92 2.99 -15.72
N SER A 280 -3.65 3.28 -15.42
CA SER A 280 -2.53 2.39 -15.75
C SER A 280 -2.53 1.05 -14.99
N ARG A 281 -3.49 0.77 -14.13
CA ARG A 281 -3.63 -0.54 -13.45
C ARG A 281 -4.27 -1.60 -14.35
N ALA A 282 -5.18 -1.22 -15.24
CA ALA A 282 -5.76 -2.13 -16.22
C ALA A 282 -4.73 -2.51 -17.30
N THR A 283 -4.88 -3.69 -17.86
CA THR A 283 -4.03 -4.20 -18.95
C THR A 283 -4.58 -3.86 -20.33
N THR A 284 -5.89 -3.67 -20.43
CA THR A 284 -6.61 -3.35 -21.66
C THR A 284 -7.70 -2.33 -21.38
N ARG A 285 -8.22 -1.68 -22.44
CA ARG A 285 -9.37 -0.77 -22.34
C ARG A 285 -10.62 -1.46 -21.78
N GLN A 286 -10.84 -2.74 -22.05
CA GLN A 286 -11.97 -3.51 -21.53
C GLN A 286 -11.89 -3.69 -20.00
N GLY A 287 -10.67 -3.67 -19.45
CA GLY A 287 -10.44 -3.69 -18.01
C GLY A 287 -10.65 -2.34 -17.32
N LEU A 288 -10.82 -1.26 -18.07
CA LEU A 288 -11.08 0.07 -17.52
C LEU A 288 -12.59 0.33 -17.45
N CYS A 289 -13.08 0.81 -16.32
CA CYS A 289 -14.40 1.42 -16.12
C CYS A 289 -14.19 2.79 -15.47
N ILE A 290 -14.83 3.84 -15.98
CA ILE A 290 -14.75 5.18 -15.39
C ILE A 290 -16.13 5.63 -14.89
N THR A 291 -16.14 6.35 -13.76
CA THR A 291 -17.40 6.73 -13.10
C THR A 291 -18.17 7.82 -13.84
N GLU A 292 -17.48 8.67 -14.58
CA GLU A 292 -18.06 9.80 -15.29
C GLU A 292 -17.23 10.19 -16.53
N PRO A 293 -17.84 10.85 -17.53
CA PRO A 293 -17.11 11.31 -18.71
C PRO A 293 -16.00 12.29 -18.37
N VAL A 294 -14.93 12.27 -19.15
CA VAL A 294 -13.77 13.15 -18.99
C VAL A 294 -13.59 14.08 -20.17
N THR A 295 -12.94 15.20 -19.90
CA THR A 295 -12.60 16.22 -20.91
C THR A 295 -11.09 16.28 -21.15
N ILE A 296 -10.70 16.86 -22.27
CA ILE A 296 -9.29 17.04 -22.62
C ILE A 296 -8.54 17.91 -21.58
N GLN A 297 -9.20 18.92 -21.00
CA GLN A 297 -8.63 19.79 -19.98
C GLN A 297 -8.36 19.04 -18.68
N GLN A 298 -9.25 18.14 -18.28
CA GLN A 298 -9.06 17.29 -17.08
C GLN A 298 -7.87 16.35 -17.27
N LEU A 299 -7.79 15.65 -18.41
CA LEU A 299 -6.69 14.71 -18.69
C LEU A 299 -5.33 15.42 -18.81
N ASN A 300 -5.31 16.60 -19.43
CA ASN A 300 -4.11 17.39 -19.65
C ASN A 300 -3.85 18.46 -18.57
N LYS A 301 -4.40 18.26 -17.37
CA LYS A 301 -4.15 19.16 -16.23
C LYS A 301 -2.65 19.38 -16.04
N PRO A 302 -2.17 20.63 -16.00
CA PRO A 302 -0.76 20.94 -15.93
C PRO A 302 -0.05 20.26 -14.75
N LEU A 303 1.18 19.84 -14.96
CA LEU A 303 2.04 19.32 -13.89
C LEU A 303 2.50 20.48 -12.99
N PRO A 304 2.69 20.24 -11.67
CA PRO A 304 3.31 21.21 -10.79
C PRO A 304 4.69 21.63 -11.30
N HIS A 305 5.04 22.90 -11.13
CA HIS A 305 6.30 23.46 -11.64
C HIS A 305 7.53 22.70 -11.13
N ASP A 306 7.60 22.41 -9.83
CA ASP A 306 8.70 21.66 -9.23
C ASP A 306 8.86 20.25 -9.85
N LEU A 307 7.74 19.60 -10.19
CA LEU A 307 7.76 18.30 -10.84
C LEU A 307 8.27 18.40 -12.27
N LEU A 308 7.89 19.47 -13.00
CA LEU A 308 8.41 19.71 -14.35
C LEU A 308 9.91 19.96 -14.36
N GLN A 309 10.43 20.72 -13.40
CA GLN A 309 11.86 20.93 -13.25
C GLN A 309 12.60 19.62 -12.96
N GLU A 310 12.03 18.78 -12.09
CA GLU A 310 12.63 17.49 -11.75
C GLU A 310 12.62 16.52 -12.94
N ILE A 311 11.53 16.47 -13.71
CA ILE A 311 11.46 15.66 -14.94
C ILE A 311 12.56 16.09 -15.93
N ARG A 312 12.72 17.40 -16.16
CA ARG A 312 13.79 17.91 -17.05
C ARG A 312 15.18 17.54 -16.54
N ARG A 313 15.40 17.61 -15.21
CA ARG A 313 16.68 17.16 -14.61
C ARG A 313 16.93 15.68 -14.89
N LEU A 314 15.96 14.83 -14.69
CA LEU A 314 16.07 13.39 -14.94
C LEU A 314 16.28 13.07 -16.42
N GLU A 315 15.61 13.77 -17.34
CA GLU A 315 15.80 13.63 -18.78
C GLU A 315 17.23 14.02 -19.19
N ALA A 316 17.78 15.10 -18.63
CA ALA A 316 19.16 15.49 -18.87
C ALA A 316 20.17 14.44 -18.37
N ILE A 317 19.91 13.86 -17.18
CA ILE A 317 20.76 12.79 -16.64
C ILE A 317 20.64 11.53 -17.50
N GLU A 318 19.44 11.16 -17.93
CA GLU A 318 19.24 10.02 -18.86
C GLU A 318 20.03 10.21 -20.14
N HIS A 319 19.94 11.38 -20.75
CA HIS A 319 20.68 11.70 -21.96
C HIS A 319 22.20 11.54 -21.77
N ASN A 320 22.74 12.06 -20.66
CA ASN A 320 24.16 11.90 -20.31
C ASN A 320 24.52 10.43 -20.04
N THR A 321 23.64 9.70 -19.37
CA THR A 321 23.82 8.25 -19.12
C THR A 321 23.93 7.49 -20.43
N MET A 322 23.04 7.77 -21.40
CA MET A 322 23.07 7.14 -22.72
C MET A 322 24.35 7.44 -23.48
N ILE A 323 24.84 8.68 -23.45
CA ILE A 323 26.12 9.06 -24.08
C ILE A 323 27.28 8.33 -23.41
N THR A 324 27.37 8.36 -22.08
CA THR A 324 28.46 7.78 -21.30
C THR A 324 28.58 6.27 -21.56
N HIS A 325 27.46 5.57 -21.73
CA HIS A 325 27.43 4.13 -21.98
C HIS A 325 27.37 3.77 -23.48
N GLY A 326 27.54 4.73 -24.37
CA GLY A 326 27.68 4.48 -25.83
C GLY A 326 26.39 4.09 -26.53
N PHE A 327 25.21 4.25 -25.91
CA PHE A 327 23.93 3.84 -26.52
C PHE A 327 23.43 4.77 -27.63
N LYS A 328 23.78 6.07 -27.59
CA LYS A 328 23.55 7.04 -28.69
C LYS A 328 24.51 8.22 -28.56
N LYS A 329 25.01 8.71 -29.70
CA LYS A 329 25.58 10.05 -29.78
C LYS A 329 24.42 11.05 -29.86
N GLY A 330 24.14 11.75 -28.78
CA GLY A 330 23.11 12.78 -28.70
C GLY A 330 23.73 14.18 -28.60
N THR A 331 22.95 15.18 -28.93
CA THR A 331 23.28 16.58 -28.63
C THR A 331 23.04 16.84 -27.19
N LEU A 332 23.99 17.40 -26.44
CA LEU A 332 23.80 17.85 -25.08
C LEU A 332 22.63 18.83 -25.05
N ILE A 333 21.58 18.47 -24.34
CA ILE A 333 20.53 19.43 -24.00
C ILE A 333 21.11 20.27 -22.88
N SER A 334 21.54 21.49 -23.19
CA SER A 334 21.86 22.47 -22.15
C SER A 334 20.57 22.70 -21.36
N VAL A 335 20.60 22.40 -20.06
CA VAL A 335 19.56 22.87 -19.15
C VAL A 335 19.59 24.39 -19.24
N PRO A 336 18.53 25.10 -19.65
CA PRO A 336 18.55 26.55 -19.61
C PRO A 336 18.90 26.95 -18.18
N ASP A 337 19.92 27.80 -18.04
CA ASP A 337 20.21 28.42 -16.76
C ASP A 337 18.93 29.10 -16.31
N VAL A 338 18.29 28.50 -15.29
CA VAL A 338 17.21 29.16 -14.58
C VAL A 338 17.88 30.26 -13.82
N GLU A 339 17.72 31.51 -14.29
CA GLU A 339 18.13 32.70 -13.54
C GLU A 339 17.74 32.49 -12.09
N SER A 340 18.76 32.47 -11.24
CA SER A 340 18.68 32.21 -9.81
C SER A 340 18.15 33.45 -9.11
N ASP A 341 16.85 33.68 -9.19
CA ASP A 341 16.14 34.58 -8.29
C ASP A 341 15.41 33.79 -7.21
N CYS A 342 16.18 33.07 -6.41
CA CYS A 342 15.75 32.59 -5.10
C CYS A 342 16.97 32.55 -4.19
N LEU A 343 17.11 33.57 -3.40
CA LEU A 343 17.92 33.74 -2.20
C LEU A 343 18.68 32.51 -1.72
N ASP A 344 19.97 32.48 -2.08
CA ASP A 344 20.91 31.46 -1.63
C ASP A 344 21.33 31.80 -0.18
N HIS A 345 20.68 31.12 0.77
CA HIS A 345 21.17 31.01 2.14
C HIS A 345 21.48 29.53 2.44
N SER A 346 22.35 28.94 1.64
CA SER A 346 22.97 27.66 1.97
C SER A 346 24.41 27.90 2.41
N PRO A 347 24.84 27.49 3.62
CA PRO A 347 26.24 27.57 4.01
C PRO A 347 27.05 26.64 3.09
N LYS A 348 28.03 27.21 2.41
CA LYS A 348 29.07 26.49 1.67
C LYS A 348 29.84 25.62 2.65
N ILE A 349 29.59 24.31 2.63
CA ILE A 349 30.47 23.35 3.29
C ILE A 349 31.65 23.13 2.33
N GLN A 350 32.76 23.75 2.61
CA GLN A 350 34.05 23.41 2.01
C GLN A 350 34.50 22.08 2.63
N PHE A 351 34.59 21.07 1.81
CA PHE A 351 35.33 19.84 2.17
C PHE A 351 36.84 20.19 2.02
N THR A 352 37.50 20.47 3.10
CA THR A 352 38.96 20.40 3.18
C THR A 352 39.36 18.96 3.20
N GLN A 353 40.12 18.52 2.19
CA GLN A 353 40.87 17.28 2.23
C GLN A 353 41.94 17.40 3.31
N ASP A 354 41.67 16.84 4.47
CA ASP A 354 42.71 16.55 5.43
C ASP A 354 43.18 15.12 5.24
N GLU A 355 44.36 15.01 4.63
CA GLU A 355 45.19 13.81 4.73
C GLU A 355 45.56 13.61 6.21
N ASN A 356 45.03 12.58 6.83
CA ASN A 356 45.55 12.15 8.12
C ASN A 356 45.81 10.65 8.15
N LYS A 357 47.13 10.41 8.15
CA LYS A 357 47.80 9.13 8.37
C LYS A 357 47.26 8.40 9.60
N GLY A 358 47.12 7.15 9.41
CA GLY A 358 47.11 5.99 10.31
C GLY A 358 47.13 6.23 11.82
N LYS A 359 46.10 5.69 12.45
CA LYS A 359 46.22 5.01 13.75
C LYS A 359 45.21 3.88 13.84
N LYS A 360 45.75 2.68 13.66
CA LYS A 360 45.12 1.43 14.06
C LYS A 360 44.80 1.49 15.56
N ARG A 361 43.54 1.52 15.95
CA ARG A 361 43.13 1.13 17.30
C ARG A 361 42.59 -0.30 17.27
N LYS A 362 43.40 -1.20 17.83
CA LYS A 362 42.98 -2.53 18.26
C LYS A 362 41.87 -2.37 19.30
N LEU A 363 40.71 -2.91 19.07
CA LEU A 363 39.77 -3.28 20.11
C LEU A 363 39.98 -4.78 20.35
N ALA A 364 40.74 -5.10 21.39
CA ALA A 364 40.73 -6.39 22.06
C ALA A 364 39.63 -6.31 23.14
N GLY A 365 38.81 -7.30 23.21
CA GLY A 365 37.76 -7.43 24.21
C GLY A 365 37.00 -8.74 24.00
N SER A 366 37.71 -9.86 24.26
CA SER A 366 37.10 -11.17 24.43
C SER A 366 36.28 -11.18 25.71
N ILE A 367 35.02 -11.58 25.62
CA ILE A 367 34.31 -12.17 26.77
C ILE A 367 33.79 -13.49 26.28
N ALA A 368 34.56 -14.53 26.57
CA ALA A 368 34.11 -15.91 26.64
C ALA A 368 33.39 -16.06 27.98
N GLY A 369 32.14 -16.39 27.97
CA GLY A 369 31.34 -16.79 29.11
C GLY A 369 30.94 -18.25 28.91
N ASP A 370 31.57 -19.12 29.69
CA ASP A 370 31.26 -20.55 29.81
C ASP A 370 29.78 -20.76 30.14
N ILE A 371 29.13 -21.58 29.36
CA ILE A 371 27.83 -22.18 29.69
C ILE A 371 28.16 -23.59 30.11
N THR A 372 28.21 -23.84 31.42
CA THR A 372 28.20 -25.17 32.01
C THR A 372 26.76 -25.68 32.05
N GLU A 373 26.58 -26.83 31.41
CA GLU A 373 25.38 -27.67 31.57
C GLU A 373 25.31 -28.21 33.00
N PRO A 374 24.11 -28.34 33.62
CA PRO A 374 23.94 -29.21 34.76
C PRO A 374 23.39 -30.58 34.34
N ASP A 375 24.10 -31.58 34.78
CA ASP A 375 23.80 -32.99 34.70
C ASP A 375 22.44 -33.35 35.27
N THR A 376 21.76 -34.22 34.57
CA THR A 376 20.59 -34.98 35.01
C THR A 376 21.00 -36.22 35.77
N HIS A 377 20.55 -36.38 36.99
CA HIS A 377 20.20 -37.68 37.60
C HIS A 377 19.27 -37.48 38.77
N GLY A 378 18.15 -38.20 38.76
CA GLY A 378 17.19 -38.24 39.87
C GLY A 378 15.92 -38.96 39.47
N ASP A 379 15.99 -40.29 39.43
CA ASP A 379 14.85 -41.22 39.58
C ASP A 379 13.88 -40.76 40.66
N VAL A 380 12.59 -40.92 40.47
CA VAL A 380 11.65 -41.59 41.41
C VAL A 380 10.30 -41.78 40.75
N SER A 381 9.82 -42.98 40.84
CA SER A 381 8.58 -43.63 40.40
C SER A 381 7.30 -43.13 41.10
N PRO A 382 6.13 -43.65 40.70
CA PRO A 382 4.81 -43.00 40.84
C PRO A 382 4.07 -43.35 42.11
N HIS A 383 3.23 -42.43 42.58
CA HIS A 383 2.19 -42.78 43.55
C HIS A 383 0.81 -42.41 43.01
N GLN A 384 0.00 -43.47 43.01
CA GLN A 384 -1.44 -43.53 42.84
C GLN A 384 -2.18 -42.72 43.89
N SER A 385 -3.38 -42.30 43.48
CA SER A 385 -4.67 -42.48 44.12
C SER A 385 -5.46 -41.22 44.53
N ARG A 386 -6.65 -41.21 43.94
CA ARG A 386 -7.98 -41.04 44.58
C ARG A 386 -8.27 -39.72 45.34
N LYS A 387 -9.09 -38.88 44.83
CA LYS A 387 -10.57 -38.83 45.00
C LYS A 387 -11.15 -37.85 44.00
#